data_890d8443e2a670ed503c263bf0fb0a9a
#
_entry.id   890d8443e2a670ed503c263bf0fb0a9a
#
_cell.length_a   1.000
_cell.length_b   1.000
_cell.length_c   1.000
_cell.angle_alpha   90.00
_cell.angle_beta   90.00
_cell.angle_gamma   90.00
#
_symmetry.space_group_name_H-M   'P 1'
#
loop_
_entity.id
_entity.type
_entity.pdbx_description
1 polymer ?
#
loop_
_entity_poly.entity_id
_entity_poly.type
_entity_poly.pdbx_seq_one_letter_code
_entity_poly.pdbx_strand_id
1 'polypeptide(L)'
;LTCYENRLIPDRFGEETPVSIEIPYDIRIVIKECLEGDTYDRWGTYLNVHNDIANLLQKAFPNEIIEISDKIEKRFDFGLETIPEYLEGKEVADIIDDVIDSIPQNLSKTARIKLCKEKLRECFHIEGNHFPKWIQGAEWPLGEDNIPMRFVGQKRKKGKAYDTMLYTEFLFEDVKTGKQRIIEQFT
;
A
#
# COMPACT_ATOMS: atom_id res chain seq x y z
N LEU A 1 -14.45 22.33 -20.55
CA LEU A 1 -14.88 20.97 -20.28
C LEU A 1 -14.06 20.04 -21.16
N THR A 2 -13.09 19.36 -20.59
CA THR A 2 -12.34 18.35 -21.27
C THR A 2 -12.92 17.01 -20.84
N CYS A 3 -13.49 16.28 -21.78
CA CYS A 3 -13.74 14.86 -21.59
C CYS A 3 -12.41 14.22 -21.17
N TYR A 4 -12.41 13.51 -20.09
CA TYR A 4 -11.36 12.53 -19.84
C TYR A 4 -11.63 11.40 -20.83
N GLU A 5 -10.97 11.38 -21.95
CA GLU A 5 -10.98 10.40 -23.03
C GLU A 5 -11.53 9.01 -22.62
N ASN A 6 -12.83 8.90 -22.36
CA ASN A 6 -13.51 7.69 -21.89
C ASN A 6 -13.00 7.08 -20.56
N ARG A 7 -12.33 7.86 -19.69
CA ARG A 7 -11.77 7.36 -18.44
C ARG A 7 -12.04 8.30 -17.29
N LEU A 8 -12.55 7.81 -16.18
CA LEU A 8 -12.91 8.64 -15.04
C LEU A 8 -11.69 8.94 -14.18
N ILE A 9 -11.01 7.92 -13.77
CA ILE A 9 -9.88 7.98 -12.85
C ILE A 9 -9.01 6.77 -13.17
N PRO A 10 -7.72 6.95 -13.49
CA PRO A 10 -6.81 5.84 -13.42
C PRO A 10 -6.82 5.37 -11.97
N ASP A 11 -7.17 4.15 -11.74
CA ASP A 11 -6.97 3.59 -10.43
C ASP A 11 -5.47 3.51 -10.15
N ARG A 12 -5.12 3.30 -8.90
CA ARG A 12 -3.75 3.22 -8.42
C ARG A 12 -2.93 2.10 -9.09
N PHE A 13 -3.60 1.24 -9.83
CA PHE A 13 -3.10 0.04 -10.45
C PHE A 13 -3.11 0.12 -11.98
N GLY A 14 -3.37 1.31 -12.54
CA GLY A 14 -3.45 1.52 -13.98
C GLY A 14 -4.71 0.96 -14.62
N GLU A 15 -5.66 0.42 -13.84
CA GLU A 15 -6.99 0.08 -14.34
C GLU A 15 -7.81 1.36 -14.44
N GLU A 16 -8.34 1.65 -15.62
CA GLU A 16 -9.12 2.84 -15.89
C GLU A 16 -10.59 2.52 -15.96
N THR A 17 -11.39 3.23 -15.17
CA THR A 17 -12.83 3.10 -15.21
C THR A 17 -13.40 3.86 -16.40
N PRO A 18 -14.12 3.22 -17.30
CA PRO A 18 -14.76 3.91 -18.42
C PRO A 18 -15.75 4.97 -17.92
N VAL A 19 -15.68 6.17 -18.48
CA VAL A 19 -16.65 7.24 -18.19
C VAL A 19 -17.48 7.53 -19.39
N SER A 20 -18.78 7.62 -19.17
CA SER A 20 -19.74 8.11 -20.17
C SER A 20 -20.21 9.54 -19.89
N ILE A 21 -19.75 10.16 -18.81
CA ILE A 21 -20.16 11.50 -18.37
C ILE A 21 -19.00 12.47 -18.35
N GLU A 22 -19.29 13.73 -18.64
CA GLU A 22 -18.35 14.82 -18.60
C GLU A 22 -18.25 15.35 -17.16
N ILE A 23 -17.06 15.30 -16.55
CA ILE A 23 -16.84 15.74 -15.17
C ILE A 23 -16.41 17.20 -15.16
N PRO A 24 -17.11 18.10 -14.45
CA PRO A 24 -16.72 19.49 -14.28
C PRO A 24 -15.29 19.63 -13.72
N TYR A 25 -14.60 20.69 -14.15
CA TYR A 25 -13.18 20.91 -13.81
C TYR A 25 -12.90 21.00 -12.32
N ASP A 26 -13.75 21.68 -11.56
CA ASP A 26 -13.69 21.83 -10.12
C ASP A 26 -13.78 20.47 -9.39
N ILE A 27 -14.67 19.61 -9.84
CA ILE A 27 -14.82 18.25 -9.31
C ILE A 27 -13.57 17.42 -9.61
N ARG A 28 -12.98 17.55 -10.81
CA ARG A 28 -11.74 16.85 -11.16
C ARG A 28 -10.57 17.25 -10.28
N ILE A 29 -10.48 18.54 -9.91
CA ILE A 29 -9.45 18.99 -8.96
C ILE A 29 -9.63 18.30 -7.62
N VAL A 30 -10.85 18.28 -7.07
CA VAL A 30 -11.12 17.63 -5.79
C VAL A 30 -10.82 16.13 -5.84
N ILE A 31 -11.20 15.45 -6.93
CA ILE A 31 -10.84 14.02 -7.13
C ILE A 31 -9.33 13.83 -7.11
N LYS A 32 -8.59 14.68 -7.84
CA LYS A 32 -7.14 14.62 -7.88
C LYS A 32 -6.54 14.81 -6.49
N GLU A 33 -6.99 15.80 -5.73
CA GLU A 33 -6.55 16.04 -4.36
C GLU A 33 -6.85 14.86 -3.43
N CYS A 34 -8.02 14.21 -3.58
CA CYS A 34 -8.35 13.00 -2.83
C CYS A 34 -7.40 11.84 -3.14
N LEU A 35 -7.02 11.66 -4.41
CA LEU A 35 -6.12 10.57 -4.83
C LEU A 35 -4.66 10.83 -4.47
N GLU A 36 -4.22 12.08 -4.45
CA GLU A 36 -2.86 12.50 -4.10
C GLU A 36 -2.67 12.69 -2.60
N GLY A 37 -3.76 12.68 -1.82
CA GLY A 37 -3.74 12.88 -0.38
C GLY A 37 -2.89 11.86 0.38
N ASP A 38 -2.29 12.32 1.48
CA ASP A 38 -1.45 11.47 2.33
C ASP A 38 -2.31 10.48 3.11
N THR A 39 -2.12 9.19 2.89
CA THR A 39 -2.97 8.13 3.43
C THR A 39 -2.20 7.31 4.45
N TYR A 40 -2.64 7.35 5.72
CA TYR A 40 -2.01 6.61 6.83
C TYR A 40 -2.26 5.10 6.75
N ASP A 41 -3.43 4.74 6.29
CA ASP A 41 -3.84 3.36 6.07
C ASP A 41 -4.09 3.16 4.58
N ARG A 42 -3.10 2.58 3.93
CA ARG A 42 -3.11 2.46 2.48
C ARG A 42 -4.32 1.71 1.94
N TRP A 43 -4.72 0.64 2.62
CA TRP A 43 -5.79 -0.21 2.12
C TRP A 43 -7.18 0.28 2.52
N GLY A 44 -7.39 0.59 3.79
CA GLY A 44 -8.65 1.15 4.26
C GLY A 44 -8.92 2.53 3.67
N THR A 45 -7.88 3.36 3.57
CA THR A 45 -7.99 4.69 2.97
C THR A 45 -8.28 4.62 1.48
N TYR A 46 -7.69 3.68 0.76
CA TYR A 46 -7.95 3.50 -0.67
C TYR A 46 -9.45 3.28 -0.96
N LEU A 47 -10.08 2.34 -0.27
CA LEU A 47 -11.52 2.10 -0.43
C LEU A 47 -12.35 3.31 0.01
N ASN A 48 -12.00 3.98 1.10
CA ASN A 48 -12.67 5.18 1.59
C ASN A 48 -12.58 6.33 0.57
N VAL A 49 -11.40 6.57 -0.02
CA VAL A 49 -11.21 7.57 -1.06
C VAL A 49 -12.11 7.30 -2.27
N HIS A 50 -12.20 6.07 -2.72
CA HIS A 50 -13.11 5.72 -3.82
C HIS A 50 -14.58 5.91 -3.46
N ASN A 51 -14.99 5.58 -2.24
CA ASN A 51 -16.34 5.85 -1.74
C ASN A 51 -16.65 7.35 -1.69
N ASP A 52 -15.72 8.16 -1.23
CA ASP A 52 -15.85 9.61 -1.15
C ASP A 52 -15.97 10.23 -2.57
N ILE A 53 -15.16 9.74 -3.51
CA ILE A 53 -15.25 10.15 -4.91
C ILE A 53 -16.59 9.73 -5.53
N ALA A 54 -17.05 8.50 -5.31
CA ALA A 54 -18.34 8.03 -5.79
C ALA A 54 -19.49 8.88 -5.22
N ASN A 55 -19.45 9.21 -3.93
CA ASN A 55 -20.41 10.09 -3.28
C ASN A 55 -20.39 11.53 -3.85
N LEU A 56 -19.21 12.06 -4.14
CA LEU A 56 -19.05 13.38 -4.77
C LEU A 56 -19.66 13.39 -6.17
N LEU A 57 -19.37 12.38 -6.98
CA LEU A 57 -19.90 12.23 -8.31
C LEU A 57 -21.43 12.02 -8.30
N GLN A 58 -21.96 11.21 -7.38
CA GLN A 58 -23.40 11.00 -7.23
C GLN A 58 -24.15 12.28 -6.89
N LYS A 59 -23.55 13.18 -6.08
CA LYS A 59 -24.12 14.51 -5.79
C LYS A 59 -24.12 15.42 -7.01
N ALA A 60 -23.06 15.36 -7.82
CA ALA A 60 -22.94 16.18 -9.02
C ALA A 60 -23.83 15.68 -10.17
N PHE A 61 -24.09 14.39 -10.21
CA PHE A 61 -24.85 13.71 -11.25
C PHE A 61 -25.99 12.85 -10.63
N PRO A 62 -27.02 13.48 -10.06
CA PRO A 62 -28.05 12.77 -9.28
C PRO A 62 -28.92 11.80 -10.09
N ASN A 63 -28.90 11.90 -11.41
CA ASN A 63 -29.67 11.03 -12.31
C ASN A 63 -28.81 9.82 -12.82
N GLU A 64 -27.53 9.81 -12.51
CA GLU A 64 -26.63 8.71 -12.87
C GLU A 64 -26.47 7.75 -11.69
N ILE A 65 -26.14 6.50 -11.98
CA ILE A 65 -25.79 5.52 -10.95
C ILE A 65 -24.28 5.45 -10.88
N ILE A 66 -23.73 5.92 -9.77
CA ILE A 66 -22.28 5.94 -9.53
C ILE A 66 -21.96 4.90 -8.46
N GLU A 67 -21.24 3.87 -8.85
CA GLU A 67 -20.85 2.77 -7.97
C GLU A 67 -19.36 2.48 -8.09
N ILE A 68 -18.77 1.98 -7.00
CA ILE A 68 -17.38 1.48 -7.03
C ILE A 68 -17.35 0.14 -7.76
N SER A 69 -16.33 -0.04 -8.59
CA SER A 69 -16.15 -1.30 -9.29
C SER A 69 -15.96 -2.48 -8.31
N ASP A 70 -16.66 -3.57 -8.52
CA ASP A 70 -16.46 -4.85 -7.83
C ASP A 70 -14.99 -5.32 -7.81
N LYS A 71 -14.20 -4.93 -8.81
CA LYS A 71 -12.79 -5.26 -8.90
C LYS A 71 -12.00 -4.59 -7.78
N ILE A 72 -12.32 -3.33 -7.47
CA ILE A 72 -11.68 -2.54 -6.41
C ILE A 72 -11.93 -3.18 -5.06
N GLU A 73 -13.20 -3.51 -4.77
CA GLU A 73 -13.56 -4.19 -3.52
C GLU A 73 -12.90 -5.55 -3.38
N LYS A 74 -12.93 -6.37 -4.43
CA LYS A 74 -12.30 -7.69 -4.43
C LYS A 74 -10.77 -7.61 -4.25
N ARG A 75 -10.15 -6.56 -4.80
CA ARG A 75 -8.71 -6.33 -4.64
C ARG A 75 -8.38 -5.89 -3.22
N PHE A 76 -9.18 -4.98 -2.65
CA PHE A 76 -9.05 -4.56 -1.26
C PHE A 76 -9.16 -5.75 -0.30
N ASP A 77 -10.21 -6.56 -0.44
CA ASP A 77 -10.40 -7.78 0.37
C ASP A 77 -9.23 -8.75 0.23
N PHE A 78 -8.71 -8.91 -0.98
CA PHE A 78 -7.56 -9.77 -1.23
C PHE A 78 -6.31 -9.21 -0.53
N GLY A 79 -6.10 -7.91 -0.55
CA GLY A 79 -5.02 -7.24 0.17
C GLY A 79 -5.08 -7.50 1.67
N LEU A 80 -6.25 -7.29 2.29
CA LEU A 80 -6.46 -7.54 3.72
C LEU A 80 -6.16 -8.99 4.13
N GLU A 81 -6.45 -9.97 3.26
CA GLU A 81 -6.21 -11.39 3.56
C GLU A 81 -4.75 -11.82 3.33
N THR A 82 -4.00 -11.07 2.52
CA THR A 82 -2.69 -11.51 2.03
C THR A 82 -1.52 -10.74 2.60
N ILE A 83 -1.67 -9.44 2.83
CA ILE A 83 -0.58 -8.58 3.29
C ILE A 83 -0.42 -8.71 4.80
N PRO A 84 0.74 -9.14 5.28
CA PRO A 84 0.99 -9.16 6.71
C PRO A 84 1.19 -7.73 7.25
N GLU A 85 0.68 -7.47 8.45
CA GLU A 85 0.80 -6.17 9.15
C GLU A 85 2.23 -5.61 9.18
N TYR A 86 3.23 -6.48 9.31
CA TYR A 86 4.63 -6.06 9.32
C TYR A 86 5.16 -5.55 7.97
N LEU A 87 4.37 -5.63 6.90
CA LEU A 87 4.68 -5.07 5.58
C LEU A 87 3.82 -3.84 5.22
N GLU A 88 2.87 -3.44 6.05
CA GLU A 88 1.94 -2.32 5.78
C GLU A 88 2.62 -0.95 5.89
N GLY A 89 3.76 -0.78 5.22
CA GLY A 89 4.53 0.46 5.17
C GLY A 89 4.33 1.25 3.87
N LYS A 90 4.28 2.58 3.98
CA LYS A 90 4.07 3.49 2.85
C LYS A 90 5.15 3.33 1.77
N GLU A 91 6.41 3.21 2.18
CA GLU A 91 7.56 3.18 1.27
C GLU A 91 7.59 1.93 0.38
N VAL A 92 6.99 0.84 0.84
CA VAL A 92 7.02 -0.45 0.14
C VAL A 92 5.69 -0.79 -0.55
N ALA A 93 4.77 0.11 -0.46
CA ALA A 93 3.41 -0.12 -0.88
C ALA A 93 3.29 -0.41 -2.39
N ASP A 94 4.06 0.28 -3.26
CA ASP A 94 4.05 0.03 -4.71
C ASP A 94 4.62 -1.34 -5.04
N ILE A 95 5.65 -1.77 -4.30
CA ILE A 95 6.24 -3.10 -4.45
C ILE A 95 5.24 -4.21 -4.08
N ILE A 96 4.46 -4.00 -3.02
CA ILE A 96 3.41 -4.93 -2.60
C ILE A 96 2.32 -5.01 -3.67
N ASP A 97 1.94 -3.89 -4.24
CA ASP A 97 0.95 -3.81 -5.31
C ASP A 97 1.42 -4.57 -6.56
N ASP A 98 2.67 -4.36 -6.97
CA ASP A 98 3.27 -5.09 -8.09
C ASP A 98 3.25 -6.61 -7.86
N VAL A 99 3.53 -7.05 -6.63
CA VAL A 99 3.43 -8.47 -6.27
C VAL A 99 1.99 -8.97 -6.39
N ILE A 100 1.00 -8.23 -5.86
CA ILE A 100 -0.42 -8.59 -5.95
C ILE A 100 -0.86 -8.69 -7.41
N ASP A 101 -0.48 -7.75 -8.26
CA ASP A 101 -0.84 -7.71 -9.67
C ASP A 101 -0.20 -8.84 -10.47
N SER A 102 0.97 -9.30 -10.04
CA SER A 102 1.63 -10.45 -10.63
C SER A 102 0.93 -11.79 -10.37
N ILE A 103 -0.09 -11.83 -9.48
CA ILE A 103 -0.77 -13.08 -9.11
C ILE A 103 -1.81 -13.47 -10.17
N PRO A 104 -1.68 -14.68 -10.79
CA PRO A 104 -2.61 -15.11 -11.81
C PRO A 104 -4.06 -15.21 -11.32
N GLN A 105 -4.99 -14.59 -12.02
CA GLN A 105 -6.41 -14.54 -11.65
C GLN A 105 -7.15 -15.87 -11.88
N ASN A 106 -6.60 -16.77 -12.69
CA ASN A 106 -7.19 -18.09 -12.99
C ASN A 106 -6.99 -19.13 -11.89
N LEU A 107 -6.25 -18.80 -10.84
CA LEU A 107 -6.06 -19.68 -9.69
C LEU A 107 -7.23 -19.59 -8.70
N SER A 108 -7.45 -20.63 -7.90
CA SER A 108 -8.39 -20.56 -6.77
C SER A 108 -7.96 -19.50 -5.75
N LYS A 109 -8.91 -18.91 -5.00
CA LYS A 109 -8.62 -17.90 -3.98
C LYS A 109 -7.51 -18.35 -3.01
N THR A 110 -7.60 -19.57 -2.49
CA THR A 110 -6.60 -20.13 -1.57
C THR A 110 -5.22 -20.26 -2.21
N ALA A 111 -5.14 -20.69 -3.48
CA ALA A 111 -3.87 -20.78 -4.19
C ALA A 111 -3.26 -19.40 -4.46
N ARG A 112 -4.09 -18.40 -4.79
CA ARG A 112 -3.66 -17.02 -4.97
C ARG A 112 -3.10 -16.43 -3.69
N ILE A 113 -3.80 -16.59 -2.56
CA ILE A 113 -3.33 -16.12 -1.24
C ILE A 113 -1.99 -16.75 -0.88
N LYS A 114 -1.86 -18.06 -1.06
CA LYS A 114 -0.60 -18.76 -0.78
C LYS A 114 0.53 -18.24 -1.64
N LEU A 115 0.33 -18.16 -2.95
CA LEU A 115 1.32 -17.66 -3.89
C LEU A 115 1.72 -16.22 -3.61
N CYS A 116 0.76 -15.34 -3.28
CA CYS A 116 1.04 -13.95 -2.94
C CYS A 116 1.92 -13.86 -1.68
N LYS A 117 1.58 -14.60 -0.62
CA LYS A 117 2.39 -14.65 0.60
C LYS A 117 3.80 -15.18 0.35
N GLU A 118 3.97 -16.19 -0.50
CA GLU A 118 5.28 -16.71 -0.90
C GLU A 118 6.09 -15.64 -1.64
N LYS A 119 5.51 -14.99 -2.64
CA LYS A 119 6.18 -13.93 -3.40
C LYS A 119 6.54 -12.70 -2.55
N LEU A 120 5.66 -12.29 -1.64
CA LEU A 120 5.99 -11.22 -0.69
C LEU A 120 7.19 -11.61 0.18
N ARG A 121 7.23 -12.83 0.70
CA ARG A 121 8.38 -13.31 1.48
C ARG A 121 9.68 -13.32 0.70
N GLU A 122 9.63 -13.75 -0.57
CA GLU A 122 10.80 -13.73 -1.47
C GLU A 122 11.25 -12.28 -1.73
N CYS A 123 10.32 -11.40 -2.08
CA CYS A 123 10.60 -10.00 -2.38
C CYS A 123 11.23 -9.25 -1.19
N PHE A 124 10.77 -9.52 0.02
CA PHE A 124 11.26 -8.91 1.26
C PHE A 124 12.36 -9.74 1.96
N HIS A 125 12.88 -10.77 1.31
CA HIS A 125 13.96 -11.62 1.84
C HIS A 125 13.65 -12.24 3.22
N ILE A 126 12.39 -12.64 3.45
CA ILE A 126 11.91 -13.15 4.74
C ILE A 126 12.10 -14.66 4.82
N GLU A 127 12.98 -15.11 5.70
CA GLU A 127 13.21 -16.52 5.99
C GLU A 127 12.53 -16.95 7.29
N GLY A 128 11.79 -18.06 7.24
CA GLY A 128 11.08 -18.58 8.41
C GLY A 128 10.16 -17.51 9.05
N ASN A 129 10.28 -17.30 10.36
CA ASN A 129 9.55 -16.26 11.10
C ASN A 129 10.45 -15.06 11.46
N HIS A 130 11.47 -14.80 10.63
CA HIS A 130 12.41 -13.73 10.86
C HIS A 130 11.97 -12.45 10.14
N PHE A 131 11.22 -11.60 10.83
CA PHE A 131 10.71 -10.31 10.36
C PHE A 131 10.66 -9.30 11.50
N PRO A 132 10.61 -7.99 11.23
CA PRO A 132 10.56 -6.95 12.25
C PRO A 132 9.28 -7.05 13.08
N LYS A 133 9.43 -6.85 14.39
CA LYS A 133 8.27 -6.64 15.31
C LYS A 133 8.19 -5.16 15.61
N TRP A 134 7.59 -4.43 14.71
CA TRP A 134 7.43 -2.99 14.80
C TRP A 134 6.73 -2.55 16.09
N ILE A 135 7.01 -1.34 16.54
CA ILE A 135 6.43 -0.74 17.75
C ILE A 135 5.41 0.33 17.38
N GLN A 136 5.67 1.10 16.32
CA GLN A 136 4.82 2.19 15.88
C GLN A 136 4.07 1.79 14.58
N GLY A 137 4.76 1.59 13.52
CA GLY A 137 4.21 1.18 12.24
C GLY A 137 5.29 0.55 11.39
N ALA A 138 4.92 -0.11 10.31
CA ALA A 138 5.88 -0.74 9.41
C ALA A 138 6.68 0.34 8.66
N GLU A 139 8.00 0.31 8.80
CA GLU A 139 8.95 1.21 8.15
C GLU A 139 10.02 0.43 7.40
N TRP A 140 9.60 -0.47 6.51
CA TRP A 140 10.54 -1.33 5.79
C TRP A 140 11.41 -0.50 4.83
N PRO A 141 12.73 -0.44 5.02
CA PRO A 141 13.60 0.39 4.20
C PRO A 141 13.87 -0.22 2.82
N LEU A 142 14.06 0.66 1.85
CA LEU A 142 14.55 0.31 0.53
C LEU A 142 16.05 0.57 0.43
N GLY A 143 16.75 -0.31 -0.26
CA GLY A 143 18.15 -0.21 -0.63
C GLY A 143 18.33 0.45 -2.00
N GLU A 144 19.47 0.18 -2.65
CA GLU A 144 19.72 0.63 -4.02
C GLU A 144 18.71 0.00 -4.99
N ASP A 145 18.33 0.74 -6.03
CA ASP A 145 17.32 0.35 -7.03
C ASP A 145 15.90 0.07 -6.45
N ASN A 146 15.56 0.68 -5.31
CA ASN A 146 14.28 0.50 -4.63
C ASN A 146 13.95 -0.96 -4.27
N ILE A 147 14.97 -1.77 -4.02
CA ILE A 147 14.80 -3.16 -3.59
C ILE A 147 14.61 -3.19 -2.06
N PRO A 148 13.63 -3.93 -1.52
CA PRO A 148 13.49 -4.07 -0.07
C PRO A 148 14.77 -4.61 0.58
N MET A 149 15.24 -3.95 1.63
CA MET A 149 16.40 -4.41 2.37
C MET A 149 16.06 -5.66 3.18
N ARG A 150 17.02 -6.54 3.38
CA ARG A 150 16.87 -7.73 4.22
C ARG A 150 16.87 -7.34 5.70
N PHE A 151 15.91 -7.78 6.46
CA PHE A 151 15.91 -7.64 7.92
C PHE A 151 16.98 -8.55 8.53
N VAL A 152 17.87 -7.99 9.35
CA VAL A 152 18.96 -8.70 10.02
C VAL A 152 18.62 -9.01 11.47
N GLY A 153 17.92 -8.10 12.15
CA GLY A 153 17.53 -8.30 13.53
C GLY A 153 17.09 -7.02 14.23
N GLN A 154 16.63 -7.17 15.46
CA GLN A 154 16.21 -6.02 16.28
C GLN A 154 16.76 -6.11 17.69
N LYS A 155 17.01 -4.95 18.31
CA LYS A 155 17.52 -4.85 19.68
C LYS A 155 16.84 -3.73 20.43
N ARG A 156 16.20 -4.07 21.56
CA ARG A 156 15.66 -3.08 22.49
C ARG A 156 16.77 -2.39 23.26
N LYS A 157 16.71 -1.07 23.36
CA LYS A 157 17.69 -0.24 24.07
C LYS A 157 16.99 0.73 25.03
N LYS A 158 17.76 1.20 26.01
CA LYS A 158 17.37 2.33 26.88
C LYS A 158 18.09 3.57 26.38
N GLY A 159 17.43 4.70 26.41
CA GLY A 159 18.03 6.01 26.19
C GLY A 159 19.16 6.28 27.19
N LYS A 160 20.03 7.23 26.86
CA LYS A 160 21.14 7.65 27.72
C LYS A 160 20.58 8.35 28.97
N ALA A 161 21.44 8.52 30.01
CA ALA A 161 21.12 8.86 31.40
C ALA A 161 20.05 9.95 31.70
N TYR A 162 19.64 10.74 30.73
CA TYR A 162 18.59 11.75 30.87
C TYR A 162 17.33 11.45 30.03
N ASP A 163 17.38 10.40 29.24
CA ASP A 163 16.27 9.94 28.41
C ASP A 163 15.87 8.54 28.86
N THR A 164 14.76 8.45 29.60
CA THR A 164 14.20 7.20 30.10
C THR A 164 13.41 6.44 29.02
N MET A 165 13.28 6.99 27.82
CA MET A 165 12.54 6.36 26.72
C MET A 165 13.20 5.05 26.30
N LEU A 166 12.38 4.04 26.14
CA LEU A 166 12.79 2.79 25.55
C LEU A 166 12.61 2.90 24.03
N TYR A 167 13.59 2.42 23.29
CA TYR A 167 13.50 2.34 21.83
C TYR A 167 14.01 1.00 21.33
N THR A 168 13.62 0.65 20.13
CA THR A 168 14.10 -0.56 19.46
C THR A 168 14.78 -0.15 18.16
N GLU A 169 16.00 -0.64 17.99
CA GLU A 169 16.74 -0.58 16.73
C GLU A 169 16.39 -1.80 15.90
N PHE A 170 16.01 -1.57 14.66
CA PHE A 170 15.80 -2.58 13.63
C PHE A 170 16.93 -2.45 12.61
N LEU A 171 17.74 -3.50 12.48
CA LEU A 171 18.88 -3.53 11.58
C LEU A 171 18.47 -4.18 10.26
N PHE A 172 18.75 -3.49 9.18
CA PHE A 172 18.54 -3.97 7.81
C PHE A 172 19.83 -3.92 7.03
N GLU A 173 19.93 -4.76 6.00
CA GLU A 173 21.07 -4.84 5.10
C GLU A 173 20.61 -4.83 3.65
N ASP A 174 21.19 -3.95 2.86
CA ASP A 174 20.99 -3.92 1.42
C ASP A 174 21.61 -5.17 0.79
N VAL A 175 20.78 -5.94 0.09
CA VAL A 175 21.17 -7.25 -0.46
C VAL A 175 22.19 -7.16 -1.60
N LYS A 176 22.31 -5.99 -2.25
CA LYS A 176 23.27 -5.76 -3.32
C LYS A 176 24.61 -5.26 -2.82
N THR A 177 24.57 -4.31 -1.92
CA THR A 177 25.78 -3.56 -1.51
C THR A 177 26.31 -3.99 -0.15
N GLY A 178 25.53 -4.71 0.65
CA GLY A 178 25.84 -5.03 2.04
C GLY A 178 25.80 -3.82 2.98
N LYS A 179 25.38 -2.65 2.50
CA LYS A 179 25.22 -1.47 3.36
C LYS A 179 24.13 -1.71 4.40
N GLN A 180 24.40 -1.31 5.63
CA GLN A 180 23.45 -1.45 6.72
C GLN A 180 22.69 -0.16 6.98
N ARG A 181 21.42 -0.29 7.38
CA ARG A 181 20.55 0.78 7.82
C ARG A 181 19.86 0.39 9.12
N ILE A 182 19.78 1.35 10.04
CA ILE A 182 19.08 1.19 11.31
C ILE A 182 17.83 2.07 11.28
N ILE A 183 16.69 1.48 11.64
CA ILE A 183 15.44 2.17 11.91
C ILE A 183 15.24 2.15 13.42
N GLU A 184 14.90 3.29 14.02
CA GLU A 184 14.65 3.41 15.45
C GLU A 184 13.18 3.74 15.68
N GLN A 185 12.50 2.95 16.54
CA GLN A 185 11.13 3.24 16.96
C GLN A 185 11.05 3.31 18.48
N PHE A 186 10.28 4.28 18.97
CA PHE A 186 10.17 4.60 20.39
C PHE A 186 8.87 4.05 20.97
N THR A 187 8.93 3.65 22.26
CA THR A 187 7.77 3.20 23.05
C THR A 187 7.25 4.32 23.95
#